data_6278f42cf9760fd9135b4eb12070c81a
#
_entry.id   6278f42cf9760fd9135b4eb12070c81a
#
_cell.length_a   1.000
_cell.length_b   1.000
_cell.length_c   1.000
_cell.angle_alpha   90.00
_cell.angle_beta   90.00
_cell.angle_gamma   90.00
#
_symmetry.space_group_name_H-M   'P 1'
#
loop_
_entity.id
_entity.type
_entity.pdbx_description
1 polymer ?
#
loop_
_entity_poly.entity_id
_entity_poly.type
_entity_poly.pdbx_seq_one_letter_code
_entity_poly.pdbx_strand_id
1 'polypeptide(L)'
;FPLYVLILYFTIKWHEKPRILFASAIGLTIGIATICRPTEAIMLFIPLLWNLQTKASSREKWQWVRKHRSHLIYVVLFGILGILPQLIYWKLITGSFVYDVGSKWVFANPFFRVLFGWETGWFIYTPVTILFVLGFFFIKKFPFRKSVLVFCILNSWIVISWFDWKYGSTYSTRAMVQSYPVFALSLTAIIHYFSTKKWKSLLFIPLFYFIGVNLFQLHQYNTTVLHSRDMNRLYYASIYLNPSPSPLDMSLLDTDEILRNESDFNQETISLSNFEKEVIASNSSKGELLTLEILKNTSWIKVSCSLLSKKGYGSSYISYSLNDKKKNIRLFNAISTENEVNKYEFFIKNTEKKQTNQLGLSLVSEYEFEGVITDLKVIGYTSK
;
A
#
# COMPACT_ATOMS: atom_id res chain seq x y z
N PHE A 1 -14.27 -10.68 -2.58
CA PHE A 1 -14.10 -10.80 -4.02
C PHE A 1 -15.15 -11.73 -4.66
N PRO A 2 -15.34 -13.01 -4.23
CA PRO A 2 -16.34 -13.91 -4.84
C PRO A 2 -17.76 -13.36 -4.86
N LEU A 3 -18.20 -12.69 -3.79
CA LEU A 3 -19.53 -12.10 -3.73
C LEU A 3 -19.76 -11.02 -4.81
N TYR A 4 -18.72 -10.27 -5.18
CA TYR A 4 -18.80 -9.31 -6.28
C TYR A 4 -18.91 -9.97 -7.65
N VAL A 5 -18.28 -11.12 -7.85
CA VAL A 5 -18.45 -11.92 -9.07
C VAL A 5 -19.87 -12.48 -9.13
N LEU A 6 -20.37 -13.00 -8.01
CA LEU A 6 -21.74 -13.55 -7.93
C LEU A 6 -22.82 -12.50 -8.17
N ILE A 7 -22.70 -11.31 -7.57
CA ILE A 7 -23.67 -10.24 -7.80
C ILE A 7 -23.71 -9.80 -9.26
N LEU A 8 -22.57 -9.69 -9.92
CA LEU A 8 -22.48 -9.40 -11.35
C LEU A 8 -23.14 -10.50 -12.18
N TYR A 9 -22.79 -11.76 -11.93
CA TYR A 9 -23.33 -12.92 -12.63
C TYR A 9 -24.85 -12.98 -12.50
N PHE A 10 -25.41 -12.90 -11.28
CA PHE A 10 -26.85 -12.97 -11.08
C PHE A 10 -27.58 -11.75 -11.62
N THR A 11 -26.93 -10.57 -11.60
CA THR A 11 -27.46 -9.36 -12.24
C THR A 11 -27.61 -9.55 -13.75
N ILE A 12 -26.57 -10.06 -14.42
CA ILE A 12 -26.60 -10.34 -15.87
C ILE A 12 -27.71 -11.36 -16.16
N LYS A 13 -27.72 -12.49 -15.43
CA LYS A 13 -28.71 -13.56 -15.65
C LYS A 13 -30.14 -13.12 -15.43
N TRP A 14 -30.40 -12.28 -14.43
CA TRP A 14 -31.73 -11.75 -14.19
C TRP A 14 -32.17 -10.79 -15.31
N HIS A 15 -31.27 -9.98 -15.85
CA HIS A 15 -31.61 -9.09 -16.96
C HIS A 15 -31.75 -9.81 -18.30
N GLU A 16 -31.04 -10.94 -18.50
CA GLU A 16 -31.24 -11.80 -19.67
C GLU A 16 -32.58 -12.56 -19.60
N LYS A 17 -32.85 -13.19 -18.45
CA LYS A 17 -34.05 -14.01 -18.24
C LYS A 17 -34.51 -13.91 -16.78
N PRO A 18 -35.49 -13.04 -16.47
CA PRO A 18 -35.98 -12.87 -15.11
C PRO A 18 -36.55 -14.18 -14.54
N ARG A 19 -35.88 -14.66 -13.49
CA ARG A 19 -36.29 -15.81 -12.68
C ARG A 19 -36.22 -15.44 -11.21
N ILE A 20 -37.14 -15.97 -10.40
CA ILE A 20 -37.16 -15.78 -8.94
C ILE A 20 -35.83 -16.22 -8.34
N LEU A 21 -35.26 -17.35 -8.80
CA LEU A 21 -33.99 -17.87 -8.33
C LEU A 21 -32.84 -16.81 -8.42
N PHE A 22 -32.73 -16.10 -9.53
CA PHE A 22 -31.70 -15.06 -9.68
C PHE A 22 -31.99 -13.85 -8.81
N ALA A 23 -33.24 -13.46 -8.62
CA ALA A 23 -33.63 -12.39 -7.72
C ALA A 23 -33.29 -12.75 -6.26
N SER A 24 -33.61 -13.97 -5.83
CA SER A 24 -33.27 -14.50 -4.51
C SER A 24 -31.75 -14.53 -4.29
N ALA A 25 -30.99 -15.00 -5.29
CA ALA A 25 -29.54 -15.04 -5.23
C ALA A 25 -28.91 -13.65 -5.15
N ILE A 26 -29.46 -12.64 -5.87
CA ILE A 26 -29.05 -11.24 -5.73
C ILE A 26 -29.23 -10.77 -4.28
N GLY A 27 -30.43 -10.97 -3.71
CA GLY A 27 -30.74 -10.59 -2.33
C GLY A 27 -29.80 -11.26 -1.33
N LEU A 28 -29.66 -12.58 -1.42
CA LEU A 28 -28.79 -13.35 -0.52
C LEU A 28 -27.33 -12.91 -0.61
N THR A 29 -26.81 -12.68 -1.81
CA THR A 29 -25.42 -12.21 -2.02
C THR A 29 -25.20 -10.86 -1.36
N ILE A 30 -26.12 -9.91 -1.50
CA ILE A 30 -26.04 -8.59 -0.86
C ILE A 30 -26.11 -8.74 0.66
N GLY A 31 -27.03 -9.58 1.18
CA GLY A 31 -27.17 -9.83 2.62
C GLY A 31 -25.90 -10.40 3.23
N ILE A 32 -25.31 -11.44 2.63
CA ILE A 32 -24.04 -12.03 3.09
C ILE A 32 -22.90 -11.01 2.99
N ALA A 33 -22.84 -10.22 1.91
CA ALA A 33 -21.81 -9.19 1.80
C ALA A 33 -21.91 -8.13 2.91
N THR A 34 -23.14 -7.75 3.27
CA THR A 34 -23.41 -6.76 4.32
C THR A 34 -22.98 -7.24 5.71
N ILE A 35 -23.06 -8.54 6.02
CA ILE A 35 -22.50 -9.06 7.29
C ILE A 35 -20.96 -9.11 7.30
N CYS A 36 -20.34 -9.31 6.14
CA CYS A 36 -18.87 -9.21 6.06
C CYS A 36 -18.39 -7.79 6.32
N ARG A 37 -19.07 -6.81 5.72
CA ARG A 37 -18.88 -5.37 5.96
C ARG A 37 -20.19 -4.63 5.69
N PRO A 38 -20.74 -3.87 6.63
CA PRO A 38 -22.00 -3.13 6.41
C PRO A 38 -21.97 -2.19 5.19
N THR A 39 -20.80 -1.67 4.85
CA THR A 39 -20.60 -0.81 3.67
C THR A 39 -20.81 -1.52 2.34
N GLU A 40 -20.74 -2.86 2.31
CA GLU A 40 -20.97 -3.65 1.10
C GLU A 40 -22.44 -3.64 0.64
N ALA A 41 -23.37 -3.11 1.46
CA ALA A 41 -24.74 -2.84 1.03
C ALA A 41 -24.82 -2.00 -0.26
N ILE A 42 -23.77 -1.21 -0.58
CA ILE A 42 -23.66 -0.48 -1.85
C ILE A 42 -23.69 -1.39 -3.09
N MET A 43 -23.47 -2.70 -2.94
CA MET A 43 -23.63 -3.67 -4.03
C MET A 43 -25.05 -3.62 -4.64
N LEU A 44 -26.04 -3.16 -3.87
CA LEU A 44 -27.40 -2.96 -4.36
C LEU A 44 -27.47 -2.06 -5.62
N PHE A 45 -26.55 -1.09 -5.73
CA PHE A 45 -26.50 -0.20 -6.90
C PHE A 45 -26.11 -0.93 -8.20
N ILE A 46 -25.48 -2.10 -8.10
CA ILE A 46 -25.09 -2.89 -9.29
C ILE A 46 -26.35 -3.36 -10.05
N PRO A 47 -27.25 -4.20 -9.49
CA PRO A 47 -28.46 -4.62 -10.19
C PRO A 47 -29.46 -3.46 -10.40
N LEU A 48 -29.52 -2.50 -9.47
CA LEU A 48 -30.45 -1.37 -9.55
C LEU A 48 -30.16 -0.48 -10.75
N LEU A 49 -28.89 -0.18 -11.03
CA LEU A 49 -28.46 0.76 -12.09
C LEU A 49 -28.07 0.06 -13.40
N TRP A 50 -28.13 -1.27 -13.44
CA TRP A 50 -27.84 -2.06 -14.65
C TRP A 50 -28.85 -1.74 -15.77
N ASN A 51 -28.39 -1.69 -17.00
CA ASN A 51 -29.19 -1.44 -18.20
C ASN A 51 -29.93 -0.08 -18.24
N LEU A 52 -29.30 0.96 -17.67
CA LEU A 52 -29.84 2.34 -17.66
C LEU A 52 -29.04 3.31 -18.56
N GLN A 53 -28.36 2.82 -19.60
CA GLN A 53 -27.45 3.62 -20.43
C GLN A 53 -28.18 4.63 -21.33
N THR A 54 -29.40 4.32 -21.79
CA THR A 54 -30.24 5.17 -22.65
C THR A 54 -31.64 5.37 -22.05
N LYS A 55 -32.37 6.37 -22.56
CA LYS A 55 -33.81 6.58 -22.16
C LYS A 55 -34.67 5.36 -22.53
N ALA A 56 -34.40 4.76 -23.71
CA ALA A 56 -35.13 3.57 -24.18
C ALA A 56 -34.87 2.37 -23.26
N SER A 57 -33.58 2.02 -23.00
CA SER A 57 -33.24 0.91 -22.12
C SER A 57 -33.71 1.13 -20.67
N SER A 58 -33.71 2.38 -20.20
CA SER A 58 -34.25 2.71 -18.88
C SER A 58 -35.76 2.47 -18.80
N ARG A 59 -36.51 2.86 -19.85
CA ARG A 59 -37.99 2.60 -19.93
C ARG A 59 -38.27 1.10 -19.95
N GLU A 60 -37.56 0.36 -20.78
CA GLU A 60 -37.67 -1.09 -20.88
C GLU A 60 -37.40 -1.77 -19.54
N LYS A 61 -36.30 -1.42 -18.88
CA LYS A 61 -35.97 -1.96 -17.56
C LYS A 61 -37.08 -1.74 -16.55
N TRP A 62 -37.62 -0.52 -16.45
CA TRP A 62 -38.67 -0.22 -15.47
C TRP A 62 -39.99 -0.91 -15.81
N GLN A 63 -40.27 -1.17 -17.08
CA GLN A 63 -41.39 -2.03 -17.48
C GLN A 63 -41.16 -3.47 -17.02
N TRP A 64 -39.94 -4.00 -17.18
CA TRP A 64 -39.59 -5.33 -16.71
C TRP A 64 -39.69 -5.46 -15.20
N VAL A 65 -39.18 -4.49 -14.45
CA VAL A 65 -39.30 -4.45 -12.99
C VAL A 65 -40.77 -4.43 -12.55
N ARG A 66 -41.62 -3.64 -13.20
CA ARG A 66 -43.04 -3.60 -12.90
C ARG A 66 -43.73 -4.94 -13.21
N LYS A 67 -43.40 -5.56 -14.33
CA LYS A 67 -43.92 -6.87 -14.72
C LYS A 67 -43.53 -7.97 -13.73
N HIS A 68 -42.33 -7.90 -13.18
CA HIS A 68 -41.76 -8.87 -12.25
C HIS A 68 -41.63 -8.32 -10.83
N ARG A 69 -42.60 -7.47 -10.39
CA ARG A 69 -42.54 -6.81 -9.05
C ARG A 69 -42.42 -7.80 -7.89
N SER A 70 -42.96 -9.01 -8.00
CA SER A 70 -42.80 -10.06 -7.00
C SER A 70 -41.31 -10.43 -6.77
N HIS A 71 -40.46 -10.35 -7.79
CA HIS A 71 -39.04 -10.65 -7.65
C HIS A 71 -38.33 -9.69 -6.67
N LEU A 72 -38.82 -8.44 -6.52
CA LEU A 72 -38.27 -7.49 -5.54
C LEU A 72 -38.53 -7.98 -4.11
N ILE A 73 -39.68 -8.62 -3.86
CA ILE A 73 -39.98 -9.21 -2.55
C ILE A 73 -38.97 -10.30 -2.22
N TYR A 74 -38.61 -11.15 -3.20
CA TYR A 74 -37.59 -12.18 -3.00
C TYR A 74 -36.19 -11.60 -2.80
N VAL A 75 -35.82 -10.49 -3.48
CA VAL A 75 -34.55 -9.78 -3.23
C VAL A 75 -34.49 -9.32 -1.76
N VAL A 76 -35.56 -8.69 -1.26
CA VAL A 76 -35.63 -8.19 0.12
C VAL A 76 -35.62 -9.35 1.12
N LEU A 77 -36.48 -10.36 0.92
CA LEU A 77 -36.61 -11.52 1.80
C LEU A 77 -35.25 -12.27 1.96
N PHE A 78 -34.60 -12.58 0.84
CA PHE A 78 -33.34 -13.28 0.86
C PHE A 78 -32.16 -12.38 1.30
N GLY A 79 -32.28 -11.06 1.10
CA GLY A 79 -31.33 -10.08 1.68
C GLY A 79 -31.42 -10.09 3.21
N ILE A 80 -32.61 -10.05 3.77
CA ILE A 80 -32.83 -10.17 5.22
C ILE A 80 -32.33 -11.52 5.73
N LEU A 81 -32.67 -12.62 5.03
CA LEU A 81 -32.18 -13.95 5.38
C LEU A 81 -30.64 -14.02 5.43
N GLY A 82 -29.98 -13.34 4.49
CA GLY A 82 -28.51 -13.26 4.46
C GLY A 82 -27.93 -12.49 5.66
N ILE A 83 -28.61 -11.47 6.17
CA ILE A 83 -28.15 -10.67 7.32
C ILE A 83 -28.55 -11.31 8.65
N LEU A 84 -29.62 -12.08 8.67
CA LEU A 84 -30.25 -12.62 9.87
C LEU A 84 -29.30 -13.32 10.85
N PRO A 85 -28.33 -14.15 10.41
CA PRO A 85 -27.39 -14.82 11.32
C PRO A 85 -26.61 -13.82 12.19
N GLN A 86 -26.19 -12.69 11.61
CA GLN A 86 -25.48 -11.65 12.35
C GLN A 86 -26.38 -10.92 13.35
N LEU A 87 -27.61 -10.62 12.96
CA LEU A 87 -28.56 -9.95 13.86
C LEU A 87 -28.91 -10.86 15.06
N ILE A 88 -29.11 -12.16 14.84
CA ILE A 88 -29.34 -13.15 15.91
C ILE A 88 -28.11 -13.23 16.83
N TYR A 89 -26.92 -13.34 16.26
CA TYR A 89 -25.68 -13.37 17.03
C TYR A 89 -25.53 -12.13 17.94
N TRP A 90 -25.70 -10.93 17.39
CA TRP A 90 -25.64 -9.71 18.21
C TRP A 90 -26.72 -9.70 19.30
N LYS A 91 -27.97 -10.10 18.98
CA LYS A 91 -29.04 -10.16 19.96
C LYS A 91 -28.69 -11.09 21.12
N LEU A 92 -28.11 -12.25 20.85
CA LEU A 92 -27.73 -13.24 21.86
C LEU A 92 -26.56 -12.77 22.73
N ILE A 93 -25.57 -12.12 22.14
CA ILE A 93 -24.31 -11.75 22.85
C ILE A 93 -24.43 -10.39 23.53
N THR A 94 -25.05 -9.39 22.87
CA THR A 94 -25.07 -8.00 23.35
C THR A 94 -26.45 -7.54 23.86
N GLY A 95 -27.49 -8.36 23.68
CA GLY A 95 -28.86 -7.97 23.98
C GLY A 95 -29.52 -7.06 22.94
N SER A 96 -28.78 -6.60 21.91
CA SER A 96 -29.24 -5.67 20.87
C SER A 96 -29.09 -6.27 19.49
N PHE A 97 -30.03 -5.98 18.55
CA PHE A 97 -29.95 -6.45 17.16
C PHE A 97 -28.85 -5.74 16.35
N VAL A 98 -28.45 -4.55 16.76
CA VAL A 98 -27.37 -3.76 16.15
C VAL A 98 -26.36 -3.44 17.22
N TYR A 99 -25.10 -3.71 16.94
CA TYR A 99 -23.99 -3.42 17.85
C TYR A 99 -22.97 -2.52 17.14
N ASP A 100 -22.62 -1.41 17.79
CA ASP A 100 -21.57 -0.52 17.30
C ASP A 100 -20.19 -1.07 17.69
N VAL A 101 -19.42 -1.46 16.70
CA VAL A 101 -18.04 -1.95 16.86
C VAL A 101 -17.01 -0.81 16.95
N GLY A 102 -17.45 0.43 17.14
CA GLY A 102 -16.56 1.60 17.27
C GLY A 102 -15.93 2.06 15.96
N SER A 103 -16.57 1.77 14.83
CA SER A 103 -16.11 2.23 13.52
C SER A 103 -16.08 3.75 13.41
N LYS A 104 -14.92 4.31 13.03
CA LYS A 104 -14.75 5.75 12.84
C LYS A 104 -14.58 6.11 11.38
N TRP A 105 -15.26 7.18 10.95
CA TRP A 105 -15.26 7.66 9.57
C TRP A 105 -14.82 9.11 9.52
N VAL A 106 -13.92 9.41 8.58
CA VAL A 106 -13.40 10.77 8.33
C VAL A 106 -13.64 11.09 6.86
N PHE A 107 -14.80 11.62 6.54
CA PHE A 107 -15.24 11.83 5.15
C PHE A 107 -14.42 12.84 4.35
N ALA A 108 -13.51 13.57 4.98
CA ALA A 108 -12.56 14.49 4.36
C ALA A 108 -11.12 13.96 4.37
N ASN A 109 -10.92 12.67 4.33
CA ASN A 109 -9.59 12.05 4.26
C ASN A 109 -8.83 12.47 2.99
N PRO A 110 -7.48 12.49 3.03
CA PRO A 110 -6.66 12.96 1.93
C PRO A 110 -6.67 11.97 0.75
N PHE A 111 -7.63 12.09 -0.15
CA PHE A 111 -7.79 11.26 -1.35
C PHE A 111 -6.50 11.11 -2.15
N PHE A 112 -5.75 12.22 -2.34
CA PHE A 112 -4.50 12.21 -3.07
C PHE A 112 -3.46 11.28 -2.45
N ARG A 113 -3.38 11.25 -1.10
CA ARG A 113 -2.42 10.43 -0.38
C ARG A 113 -2.75 8.94 -0.50
N VAL A 114 -4.04 8.59 -0.48
CA VAL A 114 -4.49 7.21 -0.65
C VAL A 114 -4.27 6.72 -2.09
N LEU A 115 -4.40 7.59 -3.08
CA LEU A 115 -4.23 7.22 -4.48
C LEU A 115 -2.76 7.21 -4.92
N PHE A 116 -1.95 8.21 -4.47
CA PHE A 116 -0.61 8.49 -4.96
C PHE A 116 0.46 8.55 -3.86
N GLY A 117 0.11 8.26 -2.60
CA GLY A 117 1.08 8.29 -1.50
C GLY A 117 2.13 7.19 -1.59
N TRP A 118 3.34 7.49 -1.18
CA TRP A 118 4.46 6.54 -1.17
C TRP A 118 4.25 5.39 -0.17
N GLU A 119 3.42 5.57 0.85
CA GLU A 119 3.19 4.57 1.89
C GLU A 119 2.33 3.40 1.39
N THR A 120 1.16 3.69 0.79
CA THR A 120 0.19 2.67 0.36
C THR A 120 -0.58 3.05 -0.91
N GLY A 121 -0.05 3.98 -1.71
CA GLY A 121 -0.75 4.56 -2.87
C GLY A 121 -1.29 3.52 -3.84
N TRP A 122 -2.59 3.58 -4.10
CA TRP A 122 -3.28 2.59 -4.94
C TRP A 122 -2.69 2.50 -6.35
N PHE A 123 -2.42 3.64 -6.98
CA PHE A 123 -1.86 3.67 -8.34
C PHE A 123 -0.36 3.38 -8.37
N ILE A 124 0.37 3.66 -7.29
CA ILE A 124 1.82 3.42 -7.21
C ILE A 124 2.11 1.92 -7.08
N TYR A 125 1.39 1.26 -6.18
CA TYR A 125 1.61 -0.17 -5.88
C TYR A 125 0.74 -1.13 -6.69
N THR A 126 -0.28 -0.62 -7.38
CA THR A 126 -1.12 -1.42 -8.27
C THR A 126 -1.42 -0.62 -9.55
N PRO A 127 -0.39 -0.32 -10.37
CA PRO A 127 -0.52 0.62 -11.48
C PRO A 127 -1.52 0.17 -12.56
N VAL A 128 -1.84 -1.11 -12.66
CA VAL A 128 -2.90 -1.62 -13.55
C VAL A 128 -4.27 -0.97 -13.27
N THR A 129 -4.49 -0.47 -12.06
CA THR A 129 -5.74 0.20 -11.67
C THR A 129 -5.94 1.56 -12.34
N ILE A 130 -4.87 2.16 -12.86
CA ILE A 130 -4.95 3.35 -13.72
C ILE A 130 -5.82 3.03 -14.96
N LEU A 131 -5.67 1.82 -15.51
CA LEU A 131 -6.45 1.36 -16.65
C LEU A 131 -7.93 1.13 -16.29
N PHE A 132 -8.25 0.79 -15.03
CA PHE A 132 -9.64 0.76 -14.56
C PHE A 132 -10.29 2.15 -14.67
N VAL A 133 -9.58 3.18 -14.20
CA VAL A 133 -10.08 4.57 -14.25
C VAL A 133 -10.17 5.07 -15.69
N LEU A 134 -9.14 4.83 -16.50
CA LEU A 134 -9.17 5.19 -17.92
C LEU A 134 -10.31 4.47 -18.66
N GLY A 135 -10.64 3.24 -18.27
CA GLY A 135 -11.74 2.47 -18.82
C GLY A 135 -13.10 3.15 -18.71
N PHE A 136 -13.31 4.02 -17.70
CA PHE A 136 -14.58 4.76 -17.55
C PHE A 136 -14.92 5.66 -18.74
N PHE A 137 -13.95 6.10 -19.52
CA PHE A 137 -14.21 6.87 -20.74
C PHE A 137 -14.80 6.01 -21.88
N PHE A 138 -14.65 4.69 -21.80
CA PHE A 138 -15.03 3.72 -22.84
C PHE A 138 -16.36 2.98 -22.56
N ILE A 139 -16.93 3.09 -21.34
CA ILE A 139 -18.14 2.35 -20.96
C ILE A 139 -19.46 2.94 -21.47
N LYS A 140 -19.41 4.03 -22.27
CA LYS A 140 -20.63 4.79 -22.66
C LYS A 140 -21.76 3.95 -23.25
N LYS A 141 -21.43 2.93 -24.04
CA LYS A 141 -22.39 2.06 -24.75
C LYS A 141 -22.77 0.79 -23.99
N PHE A 142 -22.13 0.48 -22.87
CA PHE A 142 -22.33 -0.77 -22.16
C PHE A 142 -23.48 -0.68 -21.14
N PRO A 143 -24.23 -1.80 -20.94
CA PRO A 143 -25.36 -1.84 -20.01
C PRO A 143 -24.98 -1.58 -18.56
N PHE A 144 -23.74 -1.86 -18.19
CA PHE A 144 -23.20 -1.64 -16.84
C PHE A 144 -22.72 -0.21 -16.56
N ARG A 145 -22.81 0.72 -17.51
CA ARG A 145 -22.25 2.08 -17.38
C ARG A 145 -22.58 2.77 -16.06
N LYS A 146 -23.88 2.89 -15.74
CA LYS A 146 -24.32 3.61 -14.52
C LYS A 146 -23.99 2.82 -13.26
N SER A 147 -24.15 1.49 -13.29
CA SER A 147 -23.80 0.61 -12.18
C SER A 147 -22.34 0.77 -11.79
N VAL A 148 -21.42 0.64 -12.77
CA VAL A 148 -19.98 0.73 -12.55
C VAL A 148 -19.57 2.11 -12.07
N LEU A 149 -20.05 3.19 -12.72
CA LEU A 149 -19.67 4.56 -12.31
C LEU A 149 -20.12 4.86 -10.88
N VAL A 150 -21.40 4.64 -10.57
CA VAL A 150 -21.93 4.97 -9.24
C VAL A 150 -21.30 4.09 -8.17
N PHE A 151 -21.21 2.78 -8.42
CA PHE A 151 -20.60 1.86 -7.49
C PHE A 151 -19.13 2.21 -7.22
N CYS A 152 -18.31 2.37 -8.26
CA CYS A 152 -16.89 2.64 -8.11
C CYS A 152 -16.62 3.97 -7.41
N ILE A 153 -17.39 5.03 -7.68
CA ILE A 153 -17.27 6.31 -6.99
C ILE A 153 -17.63 6.15 -5.51
N LEU A 154 -18.76 5.55 -5.19
CA LEU A 154 -19.21 5.35 -3.81
C LEU A 154 -18.26 4.43 -3.04
N ASN A 155 -17.84 3.32 -3.64
CA ASN A 155 -16.91 2.38 -3.02
C ASN A 155 -15.56 3.05 -2.72
N SER A 156 -15.00 3.79 -3.70
CA SER A 156 -13.75 4.51 -3.49
C SER A 156 -13.88 5.55 -2.38
N TRP A 157 -14.96 6.32 -2.37
CA TRP A 157 -15.21 7.30 -1.33
C TRP A 157 -15.34 6.66 0.05
N ILE A 158 -16.11 5.58 0.19
CA ILE A 158 -16.28 4.85 1.45
C ILE A 158 -14.95 4.28 1.92
N VAL A 159 -14.20 3.60 1.05
CA VAL A 159 -12.91 2.99 1.40
C VAL A 159 -11.92 4.06 1.89
N ILE A 160 -11.83 5.19 1.20
CA ILE A 160 -10.92 6.29 1.57
C ILE A 160 -11.37 7.02 2.84
N SER A 161 -12.66 7.01 3.15
CA SER A 161 -13.22 7.69 4.34
C SER A 161 -12.99 6.94 5.65
N TRP A 162 -12.46 5.73 5.64
CA TRP A 162 -12.09 5.01 6.86
C TRP A 162 -10.99 5.77 7.62
N PHE A 163 -11.11 5.91 8.97
CA PHE A 163 -10.16 6.71 9.76
C PHE A 163 -8.72 6.19 9.65
N ASP A 164 -8.52 4.86 9.66
CA ASP A 164 -7.24 4.23 9.32
C ASP A 164 -7.17 3.95 7.82
N TRP A 165 -6.99 5.02 7.04
CA TRP A 165 -6.91 4.96 5.58
C TRP A 165 -5.76 4.11 5.05
N LYS A 166 -4.75 3.80 5.89
CA LYS A 166 -3.66 2.87 5.57
C LYS A 166 -4.07 1.41 5.73
N TYR A 167 -5.22 1.13 6.35
CA TYR A 167 -5.72 -0.23 6.63
C TYR A 167 -4.71 -1.12 7.36
N GLY A 168 -4.02 -0.54 8.36
CA GLY A 168 -2.88 -1.15 9.00
C GLY A 168 -1.68 -1.20 8.05
N SER A 169 -0.72 -2.06 8.35
CA SER A 169 0.49 -2.20 7.56
C SER A 169 0.26 -3.20 6.42
N THR A 170 -0.16 -2.71 5.25
CA THR A 170 -0.51 -3.58 4.13
C THR A 170 0.03 -3.09 2.80
N TYR A 171 0.20 -4.04 1.85
CA TYR A 171 0.56 -3.73 0.48
C TYR A 171 -0.58 -3.00 -0.23
N SER A 172 -0.30 -1.83 -0.79
CA SER A 172 -1.25 -1.00 -1.53
C SER A 172 -2.53 -0.68 -0.72
N THR A 173 -3.56 -0.20 -1.36
CA THR A 173 -4.90 -0.01 -0.76
C THR A 173 -5.69 -1.31 -0.84
N ARG A 174 -5.35 -2.30 0.01
CA ARG A 174 -5.95 -3.66 -0.03
C ARG A 174 -7.48 -3.68 0.00
N ALA A 175 -8.09 -2.69 0.64
CA ALA A 175 -9.55 -2.62 0.76
C ALA A 175 -10.27 -2.42 -0.58
N MET A 176 -9.56 -1.99 -1.63
CA MET A 176 -10.09 -1.90 -3.00
C MET A 176 -10.15 -3.25 -3.72
N VAL A 177 -9.32 -4.23 -3.33
CA VAL A 177 -9.14 -5.50 -4.06
C VAL A 177 -10.45 -6.30 -4.18
N GLN A 178 -11.28 -6.28 -3.15
CA GLN A 178 -12.55 -7.00 -3.15
C GLN A 178 -13.50 -6.53 -4.25
N SER A 179 -13.45 -5.25 -4.62
CA SER A 179 -14.31 -4.62 -5.63
C SER A 179 -13.75 -4.67 -7.07
N TYR A 180 -12.55 -5.23 -7.27
CA TYR A 180 -11.94 -5.36 -8.59
C TYR A 180 -12.81 -6.04 -9.66
N PRO A 181 -13.69 -7.02 -9.36
CA PRO A 181 -14.59 -7.54 -10.37
C PRO A 181 -15.49 -6.48 -11.03
N VAL A 182 -15.90 -5.46 -10.27
CA VAL A 182 -16.72 -4.36 -10.81
C VAL A 182 -15.83 -3.37 -11.60
N PHE A 183 -14.64 -3.05 -11.10
CA PHE A 183 -13.66 -2.23 -11.81
C PHE A 183 -13.18 -2.90 -13.10
N ALA A 184 -13.07 -4.23 -13.13
CA ALA A 184 -12.68 -4.98 -14.33
C ALA A 184 -13.64 -4.81 -15.50
N LEU A 185 -14.91 -4.46 -15.26
CA LEU A 185 -15.85 -4.12 -16.34
C LEU A 185 -15.40 -2.88 -17.12
N SER A 186 -14.81 -1.88 -16.44
CA SER A 186 -14.25 -0.72 -17.13
C SER A 186 -13.00 -1.08 -17.92
N LEU A 187 -12.13 -1.95 -17.36
CA LEU A 187 -10.98 -2.50 -18.10
C LEU A 187 -11.42 -3.30 -19.33
N THR A 188 -12.48 -4.10 -19.22
CA THR A 188 -13.04 -4.83 -20.36
C THR A 188 -13.47 -3.89 -21.49
N ALA A 189 -14.07 -2.75 -21.13
CA ALA A 189 -14.54 -1.77 -22.12
C ALA A 189 -13.37 -1.13 -22.89
N ILE A 190 -12.27 -0.76 -22.22
CA ILE A 190 -11.08 -0.21 -22.88
C ILE A 190 -10.37 -1.29 -23.71
N ILE A 191 -10.24 -2.52 -23.22
CA ILE A 191 -9.68 -3.64 -23.96
C ILE A 191 -10.51 -3.89 -25.23
N HIS A 192 -11.84 -3.96 -25.12
CA HIS A 192 -12.72 -4.14 -26.28
C HIS A 192 -12.53 -3.05 -27.33
N TYR A 193 -12.41 -1.78 -26.91
CA TYR A 193 -12.19 -0.67 -27.82
C TYR A 193 -10.86 -0.80 -28.57
N PHE A 194 -9.76 -1.07 -27.86
CA PHE A 194 -8.42 -1.11 -28.46
C PHE A 194 -8.17 -2.40 -29.24
N SER A 195 -8.75 -3.53 -28.86
CA SER A 195 -8.57 -4.82 -29.57
C SER A 195 -9.01 -4.77 -31.03
N THR A 196 -9.96 -3.87 -31.35
CA THR A 196 -10.46 -3.68 -32.73
C THR A 196 -9.63 -2.68 -33.53
N LYS A 197 -8.58 -2.06 -32.96
CA LYS A 197 -7.77 -1.01 -33.60
C LYS A 197 -6.41 -1.54 -34.05
N LYS A 198 -5.87 -0.96 -35.12
CA LYS A 198 -4.52 -1.28 -35.62
C LYS A 198 -3.43 -0.97 -34.57
N TRP A 199 -3.63 0.06 -33.74
CA TRP A 199 -2.73 0.54 -32.69
C TRP A 199 -3.05 -0.04 -31.30
N LYS A 200 -3.53 -1.29 -31.26
CA LYS A 200 -3.83 -2.02 -30.02
C LYS A 200 -2.65 -2.15 -29.06
N SER A 201 -1.42 -2.14 -29.58
CA SER A 201 -0.19 -2.17 -28.76
C SER A 201 -0.08 -1.00 -27.78
N LEU A 202 -0.68 0.16 -28.12
CA LEU A 202 -0.71 1.32 -27.24
C LEU A 202 -1.39 1.04 -25.88
N LEU A 203 -2.29 0.06 -25.81
CA LEU A 203 -2.90 -0.41 -24.58
C LEU A 203 -2.19 -1.64 -24.03
N PHE A 204 -1.88 -2.62 -24.86
CA PHE A 204 -1.40 -3.92 -24.38
C PHE A 204 0.02 -3.83 -23.83
N ILE A 205 0.90 -2.98 -24.36
CA ILE A 205 2.25 -2.76 -23.83
C ILE A 205 2.17 -2.23 -22.38
N PRO A 206 1.51 -1.09 -22.07
CA PRO A 206 1.40 -0.63 -20.68
C PRO A 206 0.62 -1.60 -19.79
N LEU A 207 -0.36 -2.32 -20.30
CA LEU A 207 -1.08 -3.34 -19.52
C LEU A 207 -0.14 -4.44 -19.03
N PHE A 208 0.65 -5.05 -19.91
CA PHE A 208 1.60 -6.10 -19.53
C PHE A 208 2.74 -5.55 -18.66
N TYR A 209 3.21 -4.34 -18.94
CA TYR A 209 4.20 -3.66 -18.09
C TYR A 209 3.68 -3.47 -16.67
N PHE A 210 2.47 -2.94 -16.49
CA PHE A 210 1.88 -2.74 -15.17
C PHE A 210 1.62 -4.04 -14.42
N ILE A 211 1.23 -5.11 -15.12
CA ILE A 211 1.10 -6.44 -14.52
C ILE A 211 2.48 -6.93 -14.05
N GLY A 212 3.52 -6.80 -14.87
CA GLY A 212 4.89 -7.19 -14.53
C GLY A 212 5.42 -6.41 -13.31
N VAL A 213 5.24 -5.08 -13.29
CA VAL A 213 5.59 -4.23 -12.15
C VAL A 213 4.85 -4.67 -10.89
N ASN A 214 3.55 -4.94 -10.99
CA ASN A 214 2.75 -5.35 -9.82
C ASN A 214 3.21 -6.70 -9.26
N LEU A 215 3.52 -7.68 -10.12
CA LEU A 215 4.05 -8.98 -9.70
C LEU A 215 5.43 -8.84 -9.04
N PHE A 216 6.30 -7.99 -9.61
CA PHE A 216 7.61 -7.72 -9.04
C PHE A 216 7.50 -7.04 -7.66
N GLN A 217 6.67 -6.02 -7.53
CA GLN A 217 6.43 -5.35 -6.25
C GLN A 217 5.79 -6.28 -5.21
N LEU A 218 4.93 -7.20 -5.62
CA LEU A 218 4.38 -8.22 -4.72
C LEU A 218 5.50 -9.17 -4.21
N HIS A 219 6.45 -9.53 -5.07
CA HIS A 219 7.64 -10.27 -4.65
C HIS A 219 8.46 -9.46 -3.64
N GLN A 220 8.75 -8.18 -3.92
CA GLN A 220 9.46 -7.29 -2.99
C GLN A 220 8.73 -7.13 -1.65
N TYR A 221 7.39 -7.11 -1.65
CA TYR A 221 6.60 -7.07 -0.42
C TYR A 221 6.75 -8.36 0.40
N ASN A 222 6.70 -9.51 -0.26
CA ASN A 222 6.85 -10.82 0.40
C ASN A 222 8.27 -11.04 0.94
N THR A 223 9.28 -10.42 0.33
CA THR A 223 10.68 -10.44 0.77
C THR A 223 11.03 -9.26 1.68
N THR A 224 10.04 -8.50 2.14
CA THR A 224 10.18 -7.34 3.04
C THR A 224 11.00 -6.16 2.49
N VAL A 225 11.41 -6.19 1.22
CA VAL A 225 12.03 -5.06 0.53
C VAL A 225 11.06 -3.88 0.47
N LEU A 226 9.80 -4.12 0.07
CA LEU A 226 8.74 -3.13 0.23
C LEU A 226 8.25 -3.14 1.67
N HIS A 227 8.58 -2.08 2.41
CA HIS A 227 8.18 -1.96 3.80
C HIS A 227 6.71 -1.57 3.93
N SER A 228 6.02 -2.14 4.91
CA SER A 228 4.57 -1.98 5.06
C SER A 228 4.12 -0.63 5.63
N ARG A 229 5.02 0.19 6.22
CA ARG A 229 4.68 1.43 6.93
C ARG A 229 5.47 2.66 6.51
N ASP A 230 6.79 2.52 6.36
CA ASP A 230 7.71 3.66 6.39
C ASP A 230 8.24 4.02 5.00
N MET A 231 7.51 3.63 3.94
CA MET A 231 7.90 3.94 2.57
C MET A 231 7.99 5.44 2.33
N ASN A 232 9.09 5.87 1.73
CA ASN A 232 9.29 7.23 1.26
C ASN A 232 9.68 7.26 -0.22
N ARG A 233 9.75 8.47 -0.80
CA ARG A 233 9.99 8.64 -2.23
C ARG A 233 11.37 8.16 -2.68
N LEU A 234 12.41 8.47 -1.91
CA LEU A 234 13.78 8.12 -2.29
C LEU A 234 14.00 6.62 -2.21
N TYR A 235 13.54 6.01 -1.13
CA TYR A 235 13.61 4.56 -0.97
C TYR A 235 12.84 3.84 -2.07
N TYR A 236 11.59 4.24 -2.35
CA TYR A 236 10.82 3.65 -3.44
C TYR A 236 11.54 3.74 -4.78
N ALA A 237 12.13 4.91 -5.09
CA ALA A 237 12.86 5.11 -6.35
C ALA A 237 14.11 4.23 -6.47
N SER A 238 14.81 3.95 -5.35
CA SER A 238 16.04 3.13 -5.35
C SER A 238 15.74 1.63 -5.51
N ILE A 239 14.61 1.17 -4.97
CA ILE A 239 14.22 -0.24 -5.05
C ILE A 239 13.31 -0.55 -6.26
N TYR A 240 12.86 0.46 -7.02
CA TYR A 240 11.95 0.26 -8.15
C TYR A 240 12.58 -0.61 -9.22
N LEU A 241 11.99 -1.78 -9.47
CA LEU A 241 12.51 -2.83 -10.36
C LEU A 241 13.97 -3.26 -10.04
N ASN A 242 14.44 -3.02 -8.83
CA ASN A 242 15.75 -3.45 -8.38
C ASN A 242 15.62 -4.82 -7.68
N PRO A 243 16.17 -5.91 -8.26
CA PRO A 243 16.08 -7.25 -7.68
C PRO A 243 17.07 -7.46 -6.51
N SER A 244 18.10 -6.60 -6.40
CA SER A 244 19.19 -6.76 -5.43
C SER A 244 19.55 -5.40 -4.82
N PRO A 245 18.71 -4.85 -3.92
CA PRO A 245 18.99 -3.57 -3.28
C PRO A 245 20.29 -3.64 -2.46
N SER A 246 21.06 -2.55 -2.48
CA SER A 246 22.30 -2.40 -1.72
C SER A 246 22.04 -1.99 -0.27
N PRO A 247 23.02 -2.11 0.63
CA PRO A 247 22.92 -1.55 1.98
C PRO A 247 22.57 -0.06 2.01
N LEU A 248 23.09 0.71 1.06
CA LEU A 248 22.76 2.11 0.91
C LEU A 248 21.27 2.31 0.53
N ASP A 249 20.75 1.52 -0.41
CA ASP A 249 19.33 1.58 -0.76
C ASP A 249 18.45 1.30 0.46
N MET A 250 18.78 0.28 1.26
CA MET A 250 18.02 -0.07 2.46
C MET A 250 18.03 1.04 3.51
N SER A 251 19.14 1.77 3.65
CA SER A 251 19.25 2.87 4.61
C SER A 251 18.33 4.06 4.30
N LEU A 252 17.95 4.24 3.03
CA LEU A 252 17.05 5.32 2.60
C LEU A 252 15.65 5.22 3.22
N LEU A 253 15.26 4.05 3.68
CA LEU A 253 14.01 3.88 4.41
C LEU A 253 13.98 4.72 5.70
N ASP A 254 15.14 4.87 6.36
CA ASP A 254 15.30 5.55 7.64
C ASP A 254 15.90 6.96 7.51
N THR A 255 16.81 7.17 6.56
CA THR A 255 17.52 8.46 6.43
C THR A 255 16.85 9.45 5.51
N ASP A 256 16.26 8.99 4.39
CA ASP A 256 15.78 9.83 3.29
C ASP A 256 16.89 10.78 2.75
N GLU A 257 18.17 10.34 2.78
CA GLU A 257 19.33 11.13 2.43
C GLU A 257 20.29 10.35 1.53
N ILE A 258 20.59 10.91 0.36
CA ILE A 258 21.50 10.31 -0.61
C ILE A 258 22.34 11.38 -1.33
N LEU A 259 23.63 11.14 -1.44
CA LEU A 259 24.53 11.88 -2.33
C LEU A 259 24.65 11.12 -3.66
N ARG A 260 24.07 11.67 -4.74
CA ARG A 260 24.00 10.96 -6.05
C ARG A 260 25.31 11.02 -6.82
N ASN A 261 26.02 12.15 -6.78
CA ASN A 261 27.24 12.40 -7.55
C ASN A 261 28.41 12.61 -6.60
N GLU A 262 28.99 11.53 -6.08
CA GLU A 262 30.16 11.61 -5.18
C GLU A 262 31.37 12.26 -5.88
N SER A 263 31.49 12.14 -7.21
CA SER A 263 32.56 12.72 -8.01
C SER A 263 32.63 14.26 -8.00
N ASP A 264 31.52 14.94 -7.67
CA ASP A 264 31.45 16.40 -7.63
C ASP A 264 32.00 16.99 -6.34
N PHE A 265 32.45 16.13 -5.43
CA PHE A 265 32.95 16.50 -4.11
C PHE A 265 34.41 16.02 -3.89
N ASN A 266 35.16 16.77 -3.08
CA ASN A 266 36.40 16.29 -2.53
C ASN A 266 36.13 15.36 -1.36
N GLN A 267 36.81 14.21 -1.32
CA GLN A 267 36.64 13.19 -0.30
C GLN A 267 37.76 13.22 0.69
N GLU A 268 37.45 13.18 1.98
CA GLU A 268 38.40 13.05 3.06
C GLU A 268 37.98 11.90 3.98
N THR A 269 38.88 10.95 4.23
CA THR A 269 38.64 9.86 5.17
C THR A 269 38.88 10.34 6.58
N ILE A 270 37.85 10.35 7.42
CA ILE A 270 37.92 10.91 8.78
C ILE A 270 38.18 9.82 9.82
N SER A 271 37.90 8.54 9.50
CA SER A 271 37.97 7.44 10.48
C SER A 271 39.28 6.67 10.50
N LEU A 272 39.51 5.97 11.62
CA LEU A 272 40.64 5.05 11.82
C LEU A 272 40.49 3.78 10.95
N SER A 273 41.58 3.31 10.36
CA SER A 273 41.67 1.98 9.75
C SER A 273 41.66 0.90 10.84
N ASN A 274 41.06 -0.25 10.60
CA ASN A 274 40.96 -1.41 11.49
C ASN A 274 40.15 -1.19 12.78
N PHE A 275 38.95 -0.61 12.65
CA PHE A 275 38.03 -0.50 13.76
C PHE A 275 37.33 -1.85 14.02
N GLU A 276 37.52 -2.37 15.23
CA GLU A 276 36.80 -3.53 15.74
C GLU A 276 36.37 -3.22 17.18
N LYS A 277 35.08 -3.42 17.47
CA LYS A 277 34.52 -3.15 18.80
C LYS A 277 33.39 -4.11 19.12
N GLU A 278 33.45 -4.78 20.27
CA GLU A 278 32.28 -5.41 20.86
C GLU A 278 31.36 -4.36 21.44
N VAL A 279 30.08 -4.53 21.18
CA VAL A 279 29.05 -3.57 21.57
C VAL A 279 27.92 -4.29 22.28
N ILE A 280 27.61 -3.81 23.47
CA ILE A 280 26.46 -4.21 24.26
C ILE A 280 25.56 -2.98 24.37
N ALA A 281 24.29 -3.14 24.09
CA ALA A 281 23.29 -2.09 24.24
C ALA A 281 21.99 -2.68 24.87
N SER A 282 21.25 -1.83 25.56
CA SER A 282 19.94 -2.19 26.13
C SER A 282 19.03 -0.97 26.13
N ASN A 283 17.79 -1.13 26.55
CA ASN A 283 16.84 -0.02 26.68
C ASN A 283 17.35 1.12 27.58
N SER A 284 18.19 0.78 28.59
CA SER A 284 18.76 1.72 29.55
C SER A 284 20.18 2.20 29.20
N SER A 285 20.88 1.55 28.30
CA SER A 285 22.27 1.87 27.94
C SER A 285 22.50 1.85 26.43
N LYS A 286 23.16 2.90 25.91
CA LYS A 286 23.59 2.96 24.51
C LYS A 286 24.99 2.40 24.39
N GLY A 287 25.22 1.57 23.38
CA GLY A 287 26.55 1.16 22.98
C GLY A 287 27.21 2.28 22.17
N GLU A 288 28.00 3.12 22.79
CA GLU A 288 28.77 4.16 22.06
C GLU A 288 29.77 3.52 21.11
N LEU A 289 29.74 3.94 19.86
CA LEU A 289 30.67 3.47 18.82
C LEU A 289 31.81 4.43 18.64
N LEU A 290 31.51 5.65 18.29
CA LEU A 290 32.51 6.65 17.90
C LEU A 290 31.91 8.05 18.05
N THR A 291 32.76 9.00 18.47
CA THR A 291 32.48 10.43 18.40
C THR A 291 33.62 11.12 17.64
N LEU A 292 33.28 11.86 16.59
CA LEU A 292 34.25 12.53 15.71
C LEU A 292 33.92 14.01 15.58
N GLU A 293 34.94 14.83 15.45
CA GLU A 293 34.80 16.20 15.01
C GLU A 293 34.82 16.27 13.48
N ILE A 294 33.82 16.92 12.93
CA ILE A 294 33.61 17.08 11.50
C ILE A 294 34.01 18.50 11.08
N LEU A 295 34.82 18.61 10.05
CA LEU A 295 35.23 19.90 9.52
C LEU A 295 34.05 20.76 9.08
N LYS A 296 34.15 22.07 9.31
CA LYS A 296 33.11 23.06 8.99
C LYS A 296 32.60 23.02 7.55
N ASN A 297 33.48 22.67 6.61
CA ASN A 297 33.18 22.69 5.17
C ASN A 297 32.58 21.36 4.67
N THR A 298 32.42 20.34 5.52
CA THR A 298 31.87 19.05 5.14
C THR A 298 30.35 19.20 4.94
N SER A 299 29.90 18.94 3.70
CA SER A 299 28.49 19.05 3.32
C SER A 299 27.74 17.73 3.47
N TRP A 300 28.46 16.61 3.27
CA TRP A 300 27.92 15.25 3.39
C TRP A 300 28.91 14.33 4.10
N ILE A 301 28.39 13.34 4.78
CA ILE A 301 29.15 12.32 5.48
C ILE A 301 28.62 10.97 5.05
N LYS A 302 29.49 10.05 4.65
CA LYS A 302 29.17 8.66 4.36
C LYS A 302 29.70 7.81 5.49
N VAL A 303 28.85 7.00 6.06
CA VAL A 303 29.20 6.03 7.09
C VAL A 303 29.02 4.63 6.52
N SER A 304 30.00 3.78 6.66
CA SER A 304 29.92 2.35 6.31
C SER A 304 30.54 1.51 7.42
N CYS A 305 29.91 0.37 7.73
CA CYS A 305 30.43 -0.59 8.69
C CYS A 305 29.93 -2.00 8.38
N SER A 306 30.63 -2.98 8.94
CA SER A 306 30.19 -4.38 9.01
C SER A 306 29.80 -4.70 10.44
N LEU A 307 28.70 -5.44 10.64
CA LEU A 307 28.21 -5.79 11.97
C LEU A 307 27.78 -7.26 12.01
N LEU A 308 28.31 -7.98 12.98
CA LEU A 308 27.85 -9.31 13.37
C LEU A 308 27.00 -9.19 14.63
N SER A 309 25.71 -9.48 14.53
CA SER A 309 24.81 -9.51 15.70
C SER A 309 24.76 -10.91 16.27
N LYS A 310 25.01 -11.05 17.57
CA LYS A 310 24.90 -12.31 18.35
C LYS A 310 23.53 -12.42 19.04
N LYS A 311 22.93 -11.26 19.39
CA LYS A 311 21.64 -11.18 20.11
C LYS A 311 20.94 -9.85 19.85
N GLY A 312 19.61 -9.83 19.84
CA GLY A 312 18.81 -8.60 19.85
C GLY A 312 18.71 -7.85 18.50
N TYR A 313 18.95 -8.55 17.41
CA TYR A 313 19.06 -8.00 16.06
C TYR A 313 17.80 -7.23 15.59
N GLY A 314 16.60 -7.78 15.80
CA GLY A 314 15.36 -7.29 15.20
C GLY A 314 14.86 -5.94 15.76
N SER A 315 15.35 -5.50 16.93
CA SER A 315 14.93 -4.27 17.62
C SER A 315 16.05 -3.27 17.80
N SER A 316 17.15 -3.40 17.05
CA SER A 316 18.36 -2.61 17.20
C SER A 316 18.62 -1.71 16.00
N TYR A 317 19.27 -0.57 16.26
CA TYR A 317 19.50 0.51 15.32
C TYR A 317 20.94 1.05 15.48
N ILE A 318 21.57 1.42 14.36
CA ILE A 318 22.70 2.35 14.36
C ILE A 318 22.11 3.76 14.46
N SER A 319 22.36 4.43 15.57
CA SER A 319 21.92 5.80 15.79
C SER A 319 23.05 6.75 15.47
N TYR A 320 22.79 7.78 14.67
CA TYR A 320 23.71 8.89 14.54
C TYR A 320 23.14 10.17 15.12
N SER A 321 24.01 11.01 15.65
CA SER A 321 23.71 12.37 16.04
C SER A 321 24.70 13.32 15.39
N LEU A 322 24.21 14.32 14.67
CA LEU A 322 25.02 15.39 14.10
C LEU A 322 24.37 16.71 14.51
N ASN A 323 25.02 17.44 15.41
CA ASN A 323 24.44 18.60 16.07
C ASN A 323 23.09 18.25 16.72
N ASP A 324 21.98 18.93 16.34
CA ASP A 324 20.65 18.68 16.89
C ASP A 324 19.87 17.59 16.13
N LYS A 325 20.46 17.08 15.02
CA LYS A 325 19.85 16.05 14.18
C LYS A 325 20.21 14.67 14.70
N LYS A 326 19.18 13.85 14.95
CA LYS A 326 19.34 12.45 15.34
C LYS A 326 18.44 11.57 14.48
N LYS A 327 18.99 10.47 13.94
CA LYS A 327 18.24 9.42 13.24
C LYS A 327 18.76 8.05 13.61
N ASN A 328 17.91 7.06 13.45
CA ASN A 328 18.19 5.66 13.73
C ASN A 328 18.06 4.86 12.44
N ILE A 329 19.06 4.09 12.09
CA ILE A 329 19.06 3.17 10.94
C ILE A 329 18.86 1.77 11.47
N ARG A 330 17.80 1.10 11.04
CA ARG A 330 17.47 -0.26 11.48
C ARG A 330 18.52 -1.28 11.07
N LEU A 331 18.87 -2.19 11.96
CA LEU A 331 19.75 -3.31 11.64
C LEU A 331 19.00 -4.36 10.85
N PHE A 332 17.80 -4.72 11.28
CA PHE A 332 16.97 -5.68 10.59
C PHE A 332 16.33 -5.05 9.34
N ASN A 333 16.69 -5.55 8.16
CA ASN A 333 16.14 -5.16 6.87
C ASN A 333 16.10 -6.37 5.91
N ALA A 334 15.60 -6.16 4.69
CA ALA A 334 15.34 -7.25 3.74
C ALA A 334 16.58 -8.03 3.26
N ILE A 335 17.77 -7.43 3.36
CA ILE A 335 19.04 -8.03 2.90
C ILE A 335 19.94 -8.48 4.04
N SER A 336 19.51 -8.29 5.29
CA SER A 336 20.30 -8.62 6.45
C SER A 336 19.89 -9.97 7.05
N THR A 337 20.88 -10.73 7.54
CA THR A 337 20.72 -12.07 8.09
C THR A 337 21.23 -12.10 9.54
N GLU A 338 20.47 -12.70 10.44
CA GLU A 338 20.88 -12.88 11.83
C GLU A 338 22.08 -13.84 11.92
N ASN A 339 23.01 -13.60 12.85
CA ASN A 339 24.25 -14.36 13.05
C ASN A 339 25.23 -14.38 11.85
N GLU A 340 25.05 -13.47 10.91
CA GLU A 340 25.99 -13.26 9.80
C GLU A 340 26.53 -11.82 9.82
N VAL A 341 27.65 -11.60 9.13
CA VAL A 341 28.22 -10.26 8.99
C VAL A 341 27.42 -9.48 7.96
N ASN A 342 26.70 -8.48 8.41
CA ASN A 342 25.89 -7.60 7.57
C ASN A 342 26.62 -6.26 7.34
N LYS A 343 26.54 -5.74 6.12
CA LYS A 343 27.06 -4.42 5.76
C LYS A 343 26.00 -3.36 5.89
N TYR A 344 26.36 -2.22 6.46
CA TYR A 344 25.53 -1.03 6.59
C TYR A 344 26.24 0.16 5.96
N GLU A 345 25.48 0.94 5.20
CA GLU A 345 25.98 2.10 4.49
C GLU A 345 24.90 3.17 4.42
N PHE A 346 25.22 4.41 4.77
CA PHE A 346 24.27 5.51 4.74
C PHE A 346 24.96 6.87 4.61
N PHE A 347 24.21 7.83 4.07
CA PHE A 347 24.64 9.23 4.01
C PHE A 347 23.96 10.07 5.09
N ILE A 348 24.70 11.08 5.55
CA ILE A 348 24.23 12.10 6.47
C ILE A 348 24.47 13.45 5.81
N LYS A 349 23.40 14.23 5.62
CA LYS A 349 23.53 15.60 5.10
C LYS A 349 23.80 16.56 6.26
N ASN A 350 24.92 17.27 6.19
CA ASN A 350 25.23 18.35 7.12
C ASN A 350 24.58 19.65 6.64
N THR A 351 23.48 20.04 7.28
CA THR A 351 22.73 21.25 6.95
C THR A 351 23.18 22.47 7.76
N GLU A 352 23.83 22.25 8.89
CA GLU A 352 24.27 23.31 9.81
C GLU A 352 25.78 23.51 9.72
N LYS A 353 26.19 24.72 9.39
CA LYS A 353 27.62 25.10 9.33
C LYS A 353 28.07 25.73 10.66
N LYS A 354 27.96 24.99 11.77
CA LYS A 354 28.51 25.41 13.06
C LYS A 354 30.04 25.36 13.01
N GLN A 355 30.75 26.08 13.90
CA GLN A 355 32.22 26.12 13.90
C GLN A 355 32.85 24.74 14.19
N THR A 356 32.24 23.96 15.05
CA THR A 356 32.55 22.55 15.32
C THR A 356 31.28 21.73 15.20
N ASN A 357 31.30 20.72 14.35
CA ASN A 357 30.23 19.75 14.22
C ASN A 357 30.71 18.43 14.83
N GLN A 358 29.99 17.92 15.81
CA GLN A 358 30.29 16.60 16.39
C GLN A 358 29.32 15.56 15.79
N LEU A 359 29.92 14.51 15.21
CA LEU A 359 29.22 13.31 14.78
C LEU A 359 29.38 12.25 15.88
N GLY A 360 28.27 11.90 16.53
CA GLY A 360 28.19 10.76 17.43
C GLY A 360 27.56 9.57 16.73
N LEU A 361 28.17 8.40 16.80
CA LEU A 361 27.62 7.13 16.37
C LEU A 361 27.45 6.23 17.58
N SER A 362 26.27 5.62 17.71
CA SER A 362 25.96 4.68 18.80
C SER A 362 25.03 3.59 18.32
N LEU A 363 25.04 2.45 18.99
CA LEU A 363 24.06 1.40 18.83
C LEU A 363 22.98 1.56 19.90
N VAL A 364 21.72 1.48 19.50
CA VAL A 364 20.56 1.61 20.37
C VAL A 364 19.66 0.40 20.15
N SER A 365 19.17 -0.19 21.22
CA SER A 365 18.27 -1.32 21.17
C SER A 365 17.12 -1.17 22.17
N GLU A 366 15.93 -1.66 21.79
CA GLU A 366 14.78 -1.74 22.70
C GLU A 366 14.92 -2.87 23.72
N TYR A 367 15.71 -3.87 23.37
CA TYR A 367 16.03 -5.03 24.22
C TYR A 367 17.53 -5.17 24.38
N GLU A 368 17.99 -6.25 24.98
CA GLU A 368 19.41 -6.54 25.09
C GLU A 368 20.01 -6.89 23.74
N PHE A 369 21.05 -6.16 23.33
CA PHE A 369 21.79 -6.39 22.09
C PHE A 369 23.24 -6.71 22.42
N GLU A 370 23.80 -7.69 21.70
CA GLU A 370 25.22 -8.03 21.72
C GLU A 370 25.70 -8.26 20.28
N GLY A 371 26.82 -7.65 19.92
CA GLY A 371 27.39 -7.80 18.59
C GLY A 371 28.80 -7.23 18.48
N VAL A 372 29.41 -7.45 17.31
CA VAL A 372 30.74 -6.94 16.96
C VAL A 372 30.63 -6.06 15.73
N ILE A 373 31.12 -4.84 15.81
CA ILE A 373 31.22 -3.92 14.67
C ILE A 373 32.67 -3.93 14.19
N THR A 374 32.83 -4.10 12.88
CA THR A 374 34.12 -4.05 12.20
C THR A 374 34.06 -3.08 11.02
N ASP A 375 35.24 -2.70 10.50
CA ASP A 375 35.42 -1.88 9.29
C ASP A 375 34.63 -0.55 9.30
N LEU A 376 34.49 0.08 10.47
CA LEU A 376 33.77 1.36 10.57
C LEU A 376 34.59 2.45 9.86
N LYS A 377 34.02 2.95 8.76
CA LYS A 377 34.62 3.98 7.92
C LYS A 377 33.71 5.18 7.81
N VAL A 378 34.24 6.37 8.02
CA VAL A 378 33.55 7.65 7.88
C VAL A 378 34.31 8.51 6.86
N ILE A 379 33.61 8.95 5.82
CA ILE A 379 34.15 9.78 4.73
C ILE A 379 33.37 11.09 4.72
N GLY A 380 34.10 12.20 4.79
CA GLY A 380 33.52 13.53 4.61
C GLY A 380 33.61 13.98 3.15
N TYR A 381 32.60 14.70 2.69
CA TYR A 381 32.48 15.25 1.36
C TYR A 381 32.36 16.77 1.45
N THR A 382 33.34 17.48 0.85
CA THR A 382 33.38 18.94 0.74
C THR A 382 33.12 19.36 -0.70
N SER A 383 32.32 20.43 -0.92
CA SER A 383 32.11 20.97 -2.27
C SER A 383 33.43 21.35 -2.90
N LYS A 384 33.63 21.00 -4.17
CA LYS A 384 34.79 21.42 -4.95
C LYS A 384 34.77 22.91 -5.16
#